data_597c838c6db111dcc800e3213e38f1e3
#
_entry.id   597c838c6db111dcc800e3213e38f1e3
#
_cell.length_a   1.000
_cell.length_b   1.000
_cell.length_c   1.000
_cell.angle_alpha   90.00
_cell.angle_beta   90.00
_cell.angle_gamma   90.00
#
_symmetry.space_group_name_H-M   'P 1'
#
loop_
_entity.id
_entity.type
_entity.pdbx_description
1 polymer ?
#
loop_
_entity_poly.entity_id
_entity_poly.type
_entity_poly.pdbx_seq_one_letter_code
_entity_poly.pdbx_strand_id
1 'polypeptide(L)'
;MGYQIGDRKLPLDIAFDHNEIQYPANWLRLSTAEQRDELGIAWVADTSQNYDQRFYWGVDNPKDLDDLKTLWKSKQSEIAASLLAPSDWRVIKAKETSSTMPAAWKTYRAAIRTACNTRQTEIDACSDVAALKELMTGSEQINQTDADGNVVLDDDGDAVKIANPNIATAWPDPID
;
A
#
# COMPACT_ATOMS: atom_id res chain seq x y z
N MET A 1 -10.52 -7.14 19.72
CA MET A 1 -10.84 -8.51 20.22
C MET A 1 -11.89 -8.40 21.28
N GLY A 2 -12.96 -9.20 21.22
CA GLY A 2 -14.04 -9.12 22.18
C GLY A 2 -15.00 -10.30 22.11
N TYR A 3 -15.82 -10.46 23.13
CA TYR A 3 -16.90 -11.44 23.13
C TYR A 3 -18.07 -10.94 22.28
N GLN A 4 -18.73 -11.84 21.59
CA GLN A 4 -19.86 -11.56 20.71
C GLN A 4 -20.87 -12.70 20.78
N ILE A 5 -22.17 -12.35 20.73
CA ILE A 5 -23.27 -13.29 20.60
C ILE A 5 -24.09 -12.90 19.36
N GLY A 6 -24.10 -13.79 18.34
CA GLY A 6 -24.57 -13.37 17.03
C GLY A 6 -23.79 -12.16 16.55
N ASP A 7 -24.49 -11.09 16.13
CA ASP A 7 -23.88 -9.81 15.69
C ASP A 7 -23.68 -8.80 16.82
N ARG A 8 -24.09 -9.14 18.06
CA ARG A 8 -24.03 -8.23 19.20
C ARG A 8 -22.70 -8.36 19.94
N LYS A 9 -21.92 -7.30 19.97
CA LYS A 9 -20.70 -7.22 20.80
C LYS A 9 -21.05 -7.14 22.29
N LEU A 10 -20.36 -7.93 23.09
CA LEU A 10 -20.50 -7.96 24.56
C LEU A 10 -19.23 -7.36 25.18
N PRO A 11 -19.28 -6.09 25.67
CA PRO A 11 -18.17 -5.49 26.36
C PRO A 11 -17.89 -6.20 27.68
N LEU A 12 -16.62 -6.32 28.07
CA LEU A 12 -16.24 -6.79 29.39
C LEU A 12 -16.74 -5.81 30.47
N ASP A 13 -17.08 -6.37 31.63
CA ASP A 13 -17.51 -5.59 32.80
C ASP A 13 -18.82 -4.79 32.62
N ILE A 14 -19.65 -5.19 31.68
CA ILE A 14 -20.99 -4.67 31.48
C ILE A 14 -22.00 -5.82 31.56
N ALA A 15 -23.05 -5.65 32.36
CA ALA A 15 -24.14 -6.61 32.46
C ALA A 15 -24.88 -6.69 31.11
N PHE A 16 -25.34 -7.89 30.73
CA PHE A 16 -26.07 -8.09 29.50
C PHE A 16 -27.25 -9.07 29.70
N ASP A 17 -28.26 -8.91 28.87
CA ASP A 17 -29.43 -9.82 28.86
C ASP A 17 -29.32 -10.73 27.63
N HIS A 18 -29.59 -12.03 27.83
CA HIS A 18 -29.71 -13.03 26.79
C HIS A 18 -30.73 -14.10 27.18
N ASN A 19 -31.66 -14.44 26.27
CA ASN A 19 -32.71 -15.41 26.49
C ASN A 19 -33.52 -15.16 27.78
N GLU A 20 -33.91 -13.88 28.00
CA GLU A 20 -34.68 -13.44 29.19
C GLU A 20 -33.92 -13.58 30.54
N ILE A 21 -32.65 -13.89 30.50
CA ILE A 21 -31.79 -14.00 31.68
C ILE A 21 -30.82 -12.83 31.68
N GLN A 22 -30.70 -12.16 32.83
CA GLN A 22 -29.74 -11.10 33.07
C GLN A 22 -28.43 -11.67 33.61
N TYR A 23 -27.34 -11.42 32.94
CA TYR A 23 -25.99 -11.81 33.32
C TYR A 23 -25.26 -10.64 33.95
N PRO A 24 -24.61 -10.83 35.13
CA PRO A 24 -23.90 -9.73 35.81
C PRO A 24 -22.66 -9.29 35.01
N ALA A 25 -22.21 -8.07 35.29
CA ALA A 25 -21.09 -7.43 34.59
C ALA A 25 -19.79 -8.26 34.53
N ASN A 26 -19.50 -9.01 35.59
CA ASN A 26 -18.30 -9.84 35.69
C ASN A 26 -18.46 -11.26 35.09
N TRP A 27 -19.65 -11.60 34.57
CA TRP A 27 -19.93 -12.97 34.11
C TRP A 27 -18.97 -13.44 33.01
N LEU A 28 -18.66 -12.61 32.01
CA LEU A 28 -17.74 -12.95 30.93
C LEU A 28 -16.31 -13.26 31.40
N ARG A 29 -15.88 -12.68 32.54
CA ARG A 29 -14.58 -12.97 33.13
C ARG A 29 -14.53 -14.25 33.93
N LEU A 30 -15.65 -14.60 34.55
CA LEU A 30 -15.74 -15.75 35.47
C LEU A 30 -16.24 -17.02 34.79
N SER A 31 -16.91 -16.90 33.64
CA SER A 31 -17.46 -18.03 32.89
C SER A 31 -16.37 -18.88 32.25
N THR A 32 -16.61 -20.19 32.18
CA THR A 32 -15.75 -21.11 31.44
C THR A 32 -15.99 -21.01 29.95
N ALA A 33 -15.13 -21.64 29.14
CA ALA A 33 -15.31 -21.68 27.67
C ALA A 33 -16.61 -22.42 27.32
N GLU A 34 -16.89 -23.53 28.00
CA GLU A 34 -18.08 -24.36 27.80
C GLU A 34 -19.37 -23.56 28.09
N GLN A 35 -19.39 -22.80 29.18
CA GLN A 35 -20.55 -21.93 29.53
C GLN A 35 -20.78 -20.84 28.49
N ARG A 36 -19.73 -20.30 27.89
CA ARG A 36 -19.87 -19.31 26.81
C ARG A 36 -20.37 -19.94 25.53
N ASP A 37 -19.83 -21.13 25.19
CA ASP A 37 -20.25 -21.88 24.03
C ASP A 37 -21.74 -22.30 24.08
N GLU A 38 -22.24 -22.71 25.26
CA GLU A 38 -23.65 -23.04 25.47
C GLU A 38 -24.59 -21.85 25.19
N LEU A 39 -24.10 -20.62 25.41
CA LEU A 39 -24.85 -19.40 25.11
C LEU A 39 -24.57 -18.87 23.70
N GLY A 40 -23.74 -19.53 22.89
CA GLY A 40 -23.34 -19.05 21.58
C GLY A 40 -22.46 -17.79 21.62
N ILE A 41 -21.72 -17.60 22.72
CA ILE A 41 -20.80 -16.48 22.90
C ILE A 41 -19.43 -16.89 22.37
N ALA A 42 -19.03 -16.31 21.26
CA ALA A 42 -17.72 -16.49 20.65
C ALA A 42 -16.75 -15.38 20.99
N TRP A 43 -15.46 -15.70 21.09
CA TRP A 43 -14.39 -14.70 21.10
C TRP A 43 -14.04 -14.35 19.65
N VAL A 44 -14.37 -13.12 19.26
CA VAL A 44 -14.08 -12.62 17.91
C VAL A 44 -12.87 -11.71 17.97
N ALA A 45 -11.86 -12.05 17.16
CA ALA A 45 -10.76 -11.13 16.95
C ALA A 45 -11.31 -9.84 16.32
N ASP A 46 -10.83 -8.68 16.78
CA ASP A 46 -11.03 -7.45 16.00
C ASP A 46 -10.24 -7.64 14.69
N THR A 47 -10.92 -8.08 13.68
CA THR A 47 -10.45 -7.88 12.32
C THR A 47 -10.64 -6.40 12.02
N SER A 48 -9.75 -5.55 12.54
CA SER A 48 -9.49 -4.28 11.91
C SER A 48 -8.94 -4.64 10.54
N GLN A 49 -9.83 -4.76 9.58
CA GLN A 49 -9.44 -5.03 8.21
C GLN A 49 -8.60 -3.83 7.79
N ASN A 50 -7.30 -4.09 7.67
CA ASN A 50 -6.33 -3.05 7.37
C ASN A 50 -6.47 -2.70 5.88
N TYR A 51 -6.87 -1.48 5.58
CA TYR A 51 -6.93 -0.98 4.21
C TYR A 51 -6.02 0.25 4.08
N ASP A 52 -5.47 0.45 2.91
CA ASP A 52 -4.64 1.62 2.62
C ASP A 52 -5.52 2.84 2.32
N GLN A 53 -5.61 3.76 3.28
CA GLN A 53 -6.41 4.98 3.19
C GLN A 53 -6.02 5.91 2.01
N ARG A 54 -4.86 5.70 1.40
CA ARG A 54 -4.46 6.45 0.19
C ARG A 54 -5.31 6.05 -1.01
N PHE A 55 -5.79 4.79 -1.05
CA PHE A 55 -6.49 4.19 -2.19
C PHE A 55 -7.95 3.82 -1.88
N TYR A 56 -8.32 3.64 -0.61
CA TYR A 56 -9.62 3.14 -0.20
C TYR A 56 -10.25 4.05 0.87
N TRP A 57 -11.57 4.12 0.88
CA TRP A 57 -12.36 4.75 1.96
C TRP A 57 -12.66 3.78 3.10
N GLY A 58 -12.56 2.49 2.86
CA GLY A 58 -12.85 1.39 3.78
C GLY A 58 -12.43 0.08 3.14
N VAL A 59 -12.70 -1.03 3.84
CA VAL A 59 -12.47 -2.36 3.28
C VAL A 59 -13.38 -2.55 2.06
N ASP A 60 -12.82 -3.03 0.97
CA ASP A 60 -13.51 -3.25 -0.30
C ASP A 60 -14.28 -2.02 -0.86
N ASN A 61 -13.93 -0.82 -0.37
CA ASN A 61 -14.51 0.44 -0.82
C ASN A 61 -13.43 1.33 -1.47
N PRO A 62 -13.07 1.09 -2.75
CA PRO A 62 -12.04 1.84 -3.45
C PRO A 62 -12.49 3.29 -3.71
N LYS A 63 -11.51 4.19 -3.73
CA LYS A 63 -11.71 5.56 -4.22
C LYS A 63 -11.90 5.57 -5.74
N ASP A 64 -12.37 6.70 -6.26
CA ASP A 64 -12.47 6.89 -7.70
C ASP A 64 -11.10 6.76 -8.37
N LEU A 65 -11.03 5.94 -9.43
CA LEU A 65 -9.77 5.62 -10.10
C LEU A 65 -9.20 6.83 -10.85
N ASP A 66 -10.03 7.63 -11.48
CA ASP A 66 -9.58 8.76 -12.30
C ASP A 66 -9.06 9.90 -11.40
N ASP A 67 -9.71 10.12 -10.25
CA ASP A 67 -9.25 11.06 -9.22
C ASP A 67 -7.90 10.59 -8.66
N LEU A 68 -7.74 9.30 -8.38
CA LEU A 68 -6.48 8.73 -7.92
C LEU A 68 -5.38 8.85 -8.98
N LYS A 69 -5.65 8.54 -10.24
CA LYS A 69 -4.69 8.72 -11.33
C LYS A 69 -4.21 10.17 -11.41
N THR A 70 -5.13 11.11 -11.36
CA THR A 70 -4.82 12.55 -11.37
C THR A 70 -3.92 12.93 -10.19
N LEU A 71 -4.27 12.51 -8.98
CA LEU A 71 -3.50 12.75 -7.77
C LEU A 71 -2.08 12.15 -7.86
N TRP A 72 -1.97 10.89 -8.28
CA TRP A 72 -0.68 10.21 -8.33
C TRP A 72 0.22 10.74 -9.45
N LYS A 73 -0.33 11.17 -10.59
CA LYS A 73 0.45 11.88 -11.64
C LYS A 73 0.97 13.22 -11.16
N SER A 74 0.17 13.99 -10.40
CA SER A 74 0.63 15.24 -9.76
C SER A 74 1.80 14.98 -8.82
N LYS A 75 1.70 13.94 -7.97
CA LYS A 75 2.81 13.54 -7.09
C LYS A 75 4.08 13.15 -7.85
N GLN A 76 3.97 12.47 -9.00
CA GLN A 76 5.16 12.18 -9.82
C GLN A 76 5.81 13.46 -10.35
N SER A 77 5.01 14.43 -10.75
CA SER A 77 5.52 15.74 -11.20
C SER A 77 6.21 16.52 -10.07
N GLU A 78 5.68 16.47 -8.85
CA GLU A 78 6.29 17.06 -7.65
C GLU A 78 7.63 16.42 -7.31
N ILE A 79 7.71 15.08 -7.37
CA ILE A 79 8.96 14.33 -7.16
C ILE A 79 9.98 14.71 -8.24
N ALA A 80 9.60 14.73 -9.51
CA ALA A 80 10.48 15.13 -10.61
C ALA A 80 11.01 16.56 -10.43
N ALA A 81 10.15 17.49 -10.03
CA ALA A 81 10.55 18.87 -9.73
C ALA A 81 11.56 18.94 -8.58
N SER A 82 11.32 18.17 -7.50
CA SER A 82 12.24 18.07 -6.37
C SER A 82 13.62 17.53 -6.79
N LEU A 83 13.65 16.49 -7.63
CA LEU A 83 14.90 15.90 -8.14
C LEU A 83 15.65 16.84 -9.12
N LEU A 84 14.93 17.69 -9.85
CA LEU A 84 15.53 18.65 -10.80
C LEU A 84 16.06 19.91 -10.11
N ALA A 85 15.40 20.36 -9.04
CA ALA A 85 15.67 21.64 -8.35
C ALA A 85 17.15 21.85 -7.97
N PRO A 86 17.88 20.86 -7.38
CA PRO A 86 19.30 21.05 -7.00
C PRO A 86 20.23 21.41 -8.17
N SER A 87 19.80 21.12 -9.40
CA SER A 87 20.59 21.36 -10.61
C SER A 87 20.09 22.52 -11.50
N ASP A 88 18.99 23.18 -11.12
CA ASP A 88 18.40 24.26 -11.92
C ASP A 88 19.35 25.46 -12.08
N TRP A 89 20.11 25.80 -11.05
CA TRP A 89 21.12 26.85 -11.13
C TRP A 89 22.16 26.60 -12.23
N ARG A 90 22.46 25.33 -12.55
CA ARG A 90 23.40 24.95 -13.62
C ARG A 90 22.84 25.31 -15.00
N VAL A 91 21.53 25.20 -15.18
CA VAL A 91 20.84 25.60 -16.42
C VAL A 91 20.91 27.11 -16.58
N ILE A 92 20.60 27.86 -15.51
CA ILE A 92 20.66 29.31 -15.49
C ILE A 92 22.08 29.80 -15.79
N LYS A 93 23.07 29.28 -15.04
CA LYS A 93 24.49 29.61 -15.24
C LYS A 93 24.95 29.35 -16.69
N ALA A 94 24.61 28.18 -17.23
CA ALA A 94 24.97 27.85 -18.61
C ALA A 94 24.39 28.85 -19.61
N LYS A 95 23.16 29.33 -19.37
CA LYS A 95 22.51 30.32 -20.24
C LYS A 95 23.13 31.69 -20.10
N GLU A 96 23.39 32.16 -18.88
CA GLU A 96 23.99 33.50 -18.58
C GLU A 96 25.40 33.61 -19.10
N THR A 97 26.22 32.58 -18.95
CA THR A 97 27.62 32.57 -19.34
C THR A 97 27.87 32.06 -20.75
N SER A 98 26.81 31.76 -21.52
CA SER A 98 26.89 31.10 -22.83
C SER A 98 27.78 29.83 -22.83
N SER A 99 27.85 29.15 -21.68
CA SER A 99 28.61 27.92 -21.50
C SER A 99 27.71 26.69 -21.68
N THR A 100 28.33 25.53 -21.79
CA THR A 100 27.58 24.26 -21.89
C THR A 100 27.45 23.62 -20.51
N MET A 101 26.22 23.19 -20.17
CA MET A 101 25.99 22.36 -19.00
C MET A 101 26.78 21.06 -19.08
N PRO A 102 27.43 20.59 -17.99
CA PRO A 102 28.13 19.31 -18.00
C PRO A 102 27.24 18.15 -18.47
N ALA A 103 27.79 17.27 -19.32
CA ALA A 103 27.01 16.22 -20.00
C ALA A 103 26.30 15.28 -19.01
N ALA A 104 26.96 14.89 -17.90
CA ALA A 104 26.38 14.04 -16.87
C ALA A 104 25.07 14.63 -16.30
N TRP A 105 25.08 15.93 -15.95
CA TRP A 105 23.89 16.62 -15.45
C TRP A 105 22.78 16.73 -16.51
N LYS A 106 23.14 16.96 -17.76
CA LYS A 106 22.17 16.99 -18.87
C LYS A 106 21.50 15.63 -19.03
N THR A 107 22.27 14.56 -18.99
CA THR A 107 21.77 13.18 -19.09
C THR A 107 20.88 12.83 -17.90
N TYR A 108 21.34 13.11 -16.67
CA TYR A 108 20.55 12.88 -15.46
C TYR A 108 19.20 13.60 -15.47
N ARG A 109 19.19 14.89 -15.81
CA ARG A 109 17.96 15.68 -15.93
C ARG A 109 17.02 15.13 -17.01
N ALA A 110 17.56 14.65 -18.12
CA ALA A 110 16.75 13.99 -19.15
C ALA A 110 16.15 12.68 -18.63
N ALA A 111 16.94 11.86 -17.92
CA ALA A 111 16.47 10.62 -17.32
C ALA A 111 15.34 10.84 -16.31
N ILE A 112 15.42 11.89 -15.45
CA ILE A 112 14.33 12.26 -14.53
C ILE A 112 13.03 12.56 -15.29
N ARG A 113 13.09 13.35 -16.36
CA ARG A 113 11.89 13.67 -17.15
C ARG A 113 11.32 12.44 -17.85
N THR A 114 12.19 11.59 -18.38
CA THR A 114 11.77 10.32 -19.01
C THR A 114 11.09 9.42 -17.97
N ALA A 115 11.70 9.21 -16.80
CA ALA A 115 11.11 8.41 -15.73
C ALA A 115 9.75 8.98 -15.29
N CYS A 116 9.63 10.30 -15.14
CA CYS A 116 8.37 10.95 -14.79
C CYS A 116 7.27 10.64 -15.82
N ASN A 117 7.57 10.81 -17.12
CA ASN A 117 6.61 10.54 -18.20
C ASN A 117 6.23 9.06 -18.25
N THR A 118 7.19 8.15 -18.09
CA THR A 118 6.94 6.70 -18.07
C THR A 118 6.01 6.36 -16.91
N ARG A 119 6.31 6.83 -15.69
CA ARG A 119 5.47 6.60 -14.50
C ARG A 119 4.04 7.13 -14.67
N GLN A 120 3.88 8.29 -15.31
CA GLN A 120 2.54 8.82 -15.62
C GLN A 120 1.79 7.94 -16.63
N THR A 121 2.48 7.39 -17.61
CA THR A 121 1.90 6.43 -18.57
C THR A 121 1.52 5.12 -17.89
N GLU A 122 2.36 4.60 -16.99
CA GLU A 122 2.07 3.41 -16.19
C GLU A 122 0.83 3.63 -15.30
N ILE A 123 0.70 4.80 -14.66
CA ILE A 123 -0.50 5.18 -13.89
C ILE A 123 -1.74 5.20 -14.78
N ASP A 124 -1.66 5.79 -15.97
CA ASP A 124 -2.79 5.85 -16.90
C ASP A 124 -3.21 4.45 -17.40
N ALA A 125 -2.27 3.52 -17.50
CA ALA A 125 -2.53 2.14 -17.92
C ALA A 125 -3.20 1.27 -16.85
N CYS A 126 -3.24 1.68 -15.58
CA CYS A 126 -3.90 0.90 -14.53
C CYS A 126 -5.40 0.76 -14.81
N SER A 127 -5.91 -0.48 -14.74
CA SER A 127 -7.32 -0.80 -14.97
C SER A 127 -8.21 -0.58 -13.76
N ASP A 128 -7.63 -0.63 -12.56
CA ASP A 128 -8.34 -0.54 -11.29
C ASP A 128 -7.44 0.00 -10.16
N VAL A 129 -8.05 0.23 -8.99
CA VAL A 129 -7.37 0.79 -7.81
C VAL A 129 -6.35 -0.18 -7.22
N ALA A 130 -6.56 -1.49 -7.35
CA ALA A 130 -5.63 -2.49 -6.82
C ALA A 130 -4.34 -2.50 -7.65
N ALA A 131 -4.45 -2.43 -9.00
CA ALA A 131 -3.31 -2.29 -9.90
C ALA A 131 -2.53 -0.99 -9.64
N LEU A 132 -3.24 0.13 -9.45
CA LEU A 132 -2.59 1.40 -9.12
C LEU A 132 -1.89 1.36 -7.75
N LYS A 133 -2.48 0.71 -6.77
CA LYS A 133 -1.86 0.51 -5.45
C LYS A 133 -0.58 -0.31 -5.59
N GLU A 134 -0.63 -1.45 -6.29
CA GLU A 134 0.54 -2.30 -6.52
C GLU A 134 1.64 -1.52 -7.26
N LEU A 135 1.30 -0.79 -8.31
CA LEU A 135 2.22 0.04 -9.06
C LEU A 135 2.96 1.06 -8.17
N MET A 136 2.27 1.68 -7.23
CA MET A 136 2.81 2.77 -6.40
C MET A 136 3.44 2.33 -5.08
N THR A 137 3.08 1.14 -4.57
CA THR A 137 3.45 0.69 -3.23
C THR A 137 3.88 -0.76 -3.15
N GLY A 138 3.89 -1.48 -4.26
CA GLY A 138 4.34 -2.87 -4.36
C GLY A 138 5.81 -3.03 -3.94
N SER A 139 6.16 -4.23 -3.55
CA SER A 139 7.55 -4.57 -3.21
C SER A 139 8.40 -4.65 -4.48
N GLU A 140 9.65 -4.21 -4.41
CA GLU A 140 10.60 -4.30 -5.54
C GLU A 140 10.86 -5.74 -5.99
N GLN A 141 10.75 -6.67 -5.06
CA GLN A 141 10.89 -8.10 -5.33
C GLN A 141 9.65 -8.87 -4.87
N ILE A 142 9.28 -9.86 -5.66
CA ILE A 142 8.21 -10.81 -5.37
C ILE A 142 8.74 -12.23 -5.46
N ASN A 143 8.03 -13.20 -4.86
CA ASN A 143 8.35 -14.60 -5.05
C ASN A 143 8.06 -15.00 -6.49
N GLN A 144 8.99 -15.73 -7.12
CA GLN A 144 8.73 -16.37 -8.39
C GLN A 144 7.67 -17.45 -8.20
N THR A 145 6.70 -17.53 -9.11
CA THR A 145 5.70 -18.61 -9.16
C THR A 145 5.83 -19.40 -10.46
N ASP A 146 5.51 -20.69 -10.39
CA ASP A 146 5.39 -21.54 -11.57
C ASP A 146 4.04 -21.33 -12.30
N ALA A 147 3.78 -22.10 -13.35
CA ALA A 147 2.57 -21.99 -14.16
C ALA A 147 1.27 -22.34 -13.38
N ASP A 148 1.39 -23.08 -12.29
CA ASP A 148 0.28 -23.47 -11.41
C ASP A 148 0.09 -22.50 -10.24
N GLY A 149 0.94 -21.44 -10.14
CA GLY A 149 0.88 -20.41 -9.10
C GLY A 149 1.59 -20.77 -7.78
N ASN A 150 2.34 -21.87 -7.73
CA ASN A 150 3.12 -22.25 -6.56
C ASN A 150 4.44 -21.47 -6.51
N VAL A 151 4.90 -21.14 -5.29
CA VAL A 151 6.20 -20.48 -5.10
C VAL A 151 7.32 -21.42 -5.52
N VAL A 152 8.21 -20.94 -6.39
CA VAL A 152 9.43 -21.66 -6.77
C VAL A 152 10.44 -21.53 -5.64
N LEU A 153 11.01 -22.67 -5.23
CA LEU A 153 12.06 -22.74 -4.21
C LEU A 153 13.39 -23.03 -4.88
N ASP A 154 14.48 -22.50 -4.30
CA ASP A 154 15.84 -22.86 -4.68
C ASP A 154 16.31 -24.20 -4.04
N ASP A 155 17.55 -24.57 -4.26
CA ASP A 155 18.13 -25.82 -3.76
C ASP A 155 18.22 -25.87 -2.22
N ASP A 156 18.18 -24.72 -1.54
CA ASP A 156 18.21 -24.59 -0.08
C ASP A 156 16.80 -24.55 0.52
N GLY A 157 15.75 -24.52 -0.33
CA GLY A 157 14.34 -24.48 0.06
C GLY A 157 13.81 -23.06 0.31
N ASP A 158 14.57 -22.02 -0.06
CA ASP A 158 14.15 -20.64 0.05
C ASP A 158 13.38 -20.18 -1.21
N ALA A 159 12.44 -19.25 -1.02
CA ALA A 159 11.68 -18.72 -2.14
C ALA A 159 12.55 -17.88 -3.10
N VAL A 160 12.58 -18.29 -4.37
CA VAL A 160 13.28 -17.55 -5.42
C VAL A 160 12.63 -16.19 -5.59
N LYS A 161 13.44 -15.11 -5.52
CA LYS A 161 12.98 -13.72 -5.68
C LYS A 161 13.25 -13.23 -7.10
N ILE A 162 12.25 -12.58 -7.67
CA ILE A 162 12.38 -11.89 -8.97
C ILE A 162 11.96 -10.42 -8.82
N ALA A 163 12.44 -9.58 -9.73
CA ALA A 163 11.96 -8.19 -9.81
C ALA A 163 10.43 -8.17 -10.05
N ASN A 164 9.73 -7.32 -9.30
CA ASN A 164 8.29 -7.16 -9.47
C ASN A 164 8.01 -6.34 -10.76
N PRO A 165 7.40 -6.92 -11.80
CA PRO A 165 7.11 -6.18 -13.02
C PRO A 165 5.95 -5.18 -12.88
N ASN A 166 5.22 -5.24 -11.78
CA ASN A 166 4.00 -4.45 -11.55
C ASN A 166 4.26 -3.17 -10.76
N ILE A 167 5.52 -2.84 -10.44
CA ILE A 167 5.86 -1.58 -9.77
C ILE A 167 6.29 -0.51 -10.76
N ALA A 168 6.12 0.74 -10.37
CA ALA A 168 6.47 1.87 -11.20
C ALA A 168 7.97 1.93 -11.51
N THR A 169 8.32 2.36 -12.72
CA THR A 169 9.69 2.61 -13.16
C THR A 169 10.49 3.34 -12.10
N ALA A 170 11.69 2.87 -11.78
CA ALA A 170 12.57 3.50 -10.80
C ALA A 170 12.99 4.92 -11.23
N TRP A 171 13.18 5.79 -10.25
CA TRP A 171 13.83 7.08 -10.48
C TRP A 171 15.34 6.87 -10.71
N PRO A 172 15.99 7.69 -11.56
CA PRO A 172 17.43 7.58 -11.75
C PRO A 172 18.18 7.89 -10.46
N ASP A 173 19.28 7.14 -10.24
CA ASP A 173 20.16 7.36 -9.10
C ASP A 173 20.77 8.77 -9.14
N PRO A 174 20.93 9.42 -7.97
CA PRO A 174 21.59 10.71 -7.88
C PRO A 174 23.02 10.65 -8.45
N ILE A 175 23.45 11.73 -9.07
CA ILE A 175 24.84 11.90 -9.51
C ILE A 175 25.58 12.84 -8.55
N ASP A 176 26.82 12.50 -8.23
CA ASP A 176 27.73 13.27 -7.37
C ASP A 176 28.14 14.62 -8.00
#